data_d427b629fa4f8153c8c044d4edb70105
#
_entry.id   d427b629fa4f8153c8c044d4edb70105
#
_cell.length_a   1.000
_cell.length_b   1.000
_cell.length_c   1.000
_cell.angle_alpha   90.00
_cell.angle_beta   90.00
_cell.angle_gamma   90.00
#
_symmetry.space_group_name_H-M   'P 1'
#
loop_
_entity.id
_entity.type
_entity.pdbx_description
1 polymer ?
#
loop_
_entity_poly.entity_id
_entity_poly.type
_entity_poly.pdbx_seq_one_letter_code
_entity_poly.pdbx_strand_id
1 'polypeptide(L)'
;MKITLLGTGDAIGTPKIGCSCPQCTYAIQHGLQRLRTSFLIETSGKHILIDTSPDLRMQLLGAGSPHIDAVIWTHGHYDHFMGFGEFYRVQDIPDAYGAPGVVDYCQNVFSFLPFSTHPREPFCPFRLFGLEFTLVPVCHPPAETYGILLSSSAATIGFTSDTNRDLSAESRSLFAGTDLLFIDALAPSPIRVRQHMNYGE
;
A
#
# COMPACT_ATOMS: atom_id res chain seq x y z
N MET A 1 3.03 5.73 17.76
CA MET A 1 2.79 5.41 16.34
C MET A 1 1.32 5.64 16.03
N LYS A 2 1.02 6.23 14.89
CA LYS A 2 -0.34 6.39 14.36
C LYS A 2 -0.36 5.86 12.93
N ILE A 3 -1.43 5.16 12.53
CA ILE A 3 -1.64 4.69 11.18
C ILE A 3 -2.92 5.33 10.65
N THR A 4 -2.83 5.95 9.50
CA THR A 4 -3.96 6.56 8.80
C THR A 4 -4.18 5.82 7.47
N LEU A 5 -5.38 5.30 7.26
CA LEU A 5 -5.80 4.73 5.97
C LEU A 5 -6.11 5.89 5.03
N LEU A 6 -5.24 6.16 4.08
CA LEU A 6 -5.42 7.24 3.10
C LEU A 6 -6.39 6.84 2.00
N GLY A 7 -6.49 5.55 1.74
CA GLY A 7 -7.45 4.94 0.84
C GLY A 7 -7.53 3.43 1.05
N THR A 8 -8.67 2.85 0.72
CA THR A 8 -8.97 1.41 0.84
C THR A 8 -9.73 0.89 -0.38
N GLY A 9 -9.64 1.61 -1.48
CA GLY A 9 -10.26 1.24 -2.76
C GLY A 9 -9.35 0.33 -3.58
N ASP A 10 -9.97 -0.33 -4.54
CA ASP A 10 -9.30 -1.11 -5.58
C ASP A 10 -8.64 -0.19 -6.63
N ALA A 11 -8.01 -0.79 -7.65
CA ALA A 11 -7.34 -0.09 -8.73
C ALA A 11 -8.17 1.01 -9.42
N ILE A 12 -9.50 0.94 -9.31
CA ILE A 12 -10.41 1.87 -9.98
C ILE A 12 -10.97 2.92 -9.02
N GLY A 13 -10.98 2.63 -7.72
CA GLY A 13 -11.61 3.45 -6.68
C GLY A 13 -13.15 3.52 -6.78
N THR A 14 -13.76 4.32 -5.92
CA THR A 14 -15.22 4.56 -5.97
C THR A 14 -15.49 6.07 -5.79
N PRO A 15 -16.32 6.72 -6.63
CA PRO A 15 -17.04 6.18 -7.78
C PRO A 15 -16.13 5.85 -8.96
N LYS A 16 -16.51 4.86 -9.76
CA LYS A 16 -15.80 4.45 -10.98
C LYS A 16 -16.17 5.36 -12.14
N ILE A 17 -15.22 5.69 -13.00
CA ILE A 17 -15.43 6.50 -14.19
C ILE A 17 -16.49 5.83 -15.09
N GLY A 18 -17.54 6.56 -15.45
CA GLY A 18 -18.61 6.10 -16.34
C GLY A 18 -19.55 5.06 -15.73
N CYS A 19 -19.47 4.75 -14.45
CA CYS A 19 -20.29 3.76 -13.77
C CYS A 19 -21.58 4.37 -13.21
N SER A 20 -22.72 3.76 -13.54
CA SER A 20 -24.05 4.16 -13.06
C SER A 20 -24.66 3.15 -12.06
N CYS A 21 -23.85 2.25 -11.47
CA CYS A 21 -24.35 1.33 -10.47
C CYS A 21 -24.84 2.07 -9.21
N PRO A 22 -25.70 1.47 -8.38
CA PRO A 22 -26.25 2.13 -7.19
C PRO A 22 -25.19 2.71 -6.25
N GLN A 23 -24.08 1.98 -6.05
CA GLN A 23 -22.96 2.43 -5.20
C GLN A 23 -22.27 3.69 -5.75
N CYS A 24 -21.93 3.70 -7.04
CA CYS A 24 -21.26 4.84 -7.68
C CYS A 24 -22.20 6.05 -7.76
N THR A 25 -23.48 5.84 -8.09
CA THR A 25 -24.51 6.89 -8.09
C THR A 25 -24.67 7.50 -6.71
N TYR A 26 -24.78 6.67 -5.66
CA TYR A 26 -24.85 7.14 -4.29
C TYR A 26 -23.61 7.94 -3.89
N ALA A 27 -22.41 7.44 -4.21
CA ALA A 27 -21.15 8.13 -3.91
C ALA A 27 -21.08 9.51 -4.57
N ILE A 28 -21.46 9.63 -5.85
CA ILE A 28 -21.50 10.90 -6.59
C ILE A 28 -22.49 11.88 -5.92
N GLN A 29 -23.71 11.40 -5.62
CA GLN A 29 -24.76 12.23 -5.02
C GLN A 29 -24.40 12.79 -3.64
N HIS A 30 -23.57 12.07 -2.88
CA HIS A 30 -23.18 12.43 -1.52
C HIS A 30 -21.74 12.97 -1.41
N GLY A 31 -21.05 13.15 -2.54
CA GLY A 31 -19.65 13.62 -2.54
C GLY A 31 -18.67 12.66 -1.85
N LEU A 32 -18.99 11.36 -1.83
CA LEU A 32 -18.17 10.33 -1.19
C LEU A 32 -17.17 9.75 -2.18
N GLN A 33 -15.98 9.43 -1.68
CA GLN A 33 -14.92 8.78 -2.46
C GLN A 33 -14.27 7.68 -1.64
N ARG A 34 -13.94 6.57 -2.28
CA ARG A 34 -13.00 5.58 -1.76
C ARG A 34 -11.77 5.64 -2.66
N LEU A 35 -10.73 6.30 -2.19
CA LEU A 35 -9.45 6.44 -2.88
C LEU A 35 -8.70 5.09 -2.88
N ARG A 36 -7.80 4.92 -3.83
CA ARG A 36 -6.97 3.70 -3.98
C ARG A 36 -6.12 3.47 -2.75
N THR A 37 -5.76 2.21 -2.53
CA THR A 37 -5.04 1.79 -1.31
C THR A 37 -3.73 2.56 -1.10
N SER A 38 -3.58 3.12 0.09
CA SER A 38 -2.34 3.70 0.62
C SER A 38 -2.48 3.92 2.13
N PHE A 39 -1.38 3.80 2.87
CA PHE A 39 -1.36 4.00 4.32
C PHE A 39 -0.27 5.00 4.69
N LEU A 40 -0.57 5.87 5.66
CA LEU A 40 0.38 6.79 6.26
C LEU A 40 0.70 6.33 7.69
N ILE A 41 1.97 6.11 7.98
CA ILE A 41 2.49 5.74 9.29
C ILE A 41 3.23 6.95 9.86
N GLU A 42 2.80 7.41 11.04
CA GLU A 42 3.42 8.50 11.78
C GLU A 42 4.15 7.94 13.01
N THR A 43 5.45 8.21 13.12
CA THR A 43 6.27 7.76 14.25
C THR A 43 7.41 8.75 14.51
N SER A 44 7.62 9.13 15.76
CA SER A 44 8.75 10.00 16.18
C SER A 44 8.91 11.27 15.33
N GLY A 45 7.80 11.87 14.88
CA GLY A 45 7.80 13.05 14.02
C GLY A 45 8.17 12.77 12.55
N LYS A 46 8.22 11.51 12.15
CA LYS A 46 8.49 11.04 10.79
C LYS A 46 7.26 10.39 10.16
N HIS A 47 7.17 10.46 8.83
CA HIS A 47 6.06 9.92 8.06
C HIS A 47 6.55 8.93 7.00
N ILE A 48 5.97 7.74 7.03
CA ILE A 48 6.25 6.66 6.07
C ILE A 48 4.96 6.36 5.31
N LEU A 49 5.03 6.27 3.99
CA LEU A 49 3.92 5.76 3.19
C LEU A 49 4.13 4.28 2.87
N ILE A 50 3.08 3.49 2.99
CA ILE A 50 2.95 2.21 2.30
C ILE A 50 2.13 2.48 1.05
N ASP A 51 2.75 2.31 -0.10
CA ASP A 51 2.27 2.61 -1.44
C ASP A 51 1.93 4.09 -1.70
N THR A 52 2.11 4.50 -2.93
CA THR A 52 1.85 5.85 -3.45
C THR A 52 0.89 5.76 -4.61
N SER A 53 -0.41 5.67 -4.30
CA SER A 53 -1.45 5.52 -5.31
C SER A 53 -1.57 6.77 -6.21
N PRO A 54 -2.19 6.69 -7.39
CA PRO A 54 -2.47 7.85 -8.24
C PRO A 54 -3.30 8.95 -7.56
N ASP A 55 -3.96 8.62 -6.44
CA ASP A 55 -4.74 9.57 -5.63
C ASP A 55 -3.88 10.30 -4.58
N LEU A 56 -2.55 10.10 -4.58
CA LEU A 56 -1.64 10.55 -3.52
C LEU A 56 -1.81 12.03 -3.17
N ARG A 57 -1.95 12.90 -4.17
CA ARG A 57 -2.17 14.31 -3.94
C ARG A 57 -3.41 14.57 -3.07
N MET A 58 -4.52 13.94 -3.39
CA MET A 58 -5.78 14.08 -2.63
C MET A 58 -5.64 13.47 -1.23
N GLN A 59 -4.97 12.34 -1.14
CA GLN A 59 -4.72 11.63 0.11
C GLN A 59 -3.89 12.47 1.08
N LEU A 60 -2.78 13.05 0.62
CA LEU A 60 -1.91 13.88 1.46
C LEU A 60 -2.56 15.21 1.84
N LEU A 61 -3.29 15.87 0.93
CA LEU A 61 -4.06 17.06 1.26
C LEU A 61 -5.10 16.78 2.34
N GLY A 62 -5.81 15.66 2.25
CA GLY A 62 -6.77 15.22 3.26
C GLY A 62 -6.13 14.85 4.62
N ALA A 63 -4.87 14.46 4.61
CA ALA A 63 -4.08 14.15 5.81
C ALA A 63 -3.35 15.37 6.42
N GLY A 64 -3.59 16.58 5.91
CA GLY A 64 -2.95 17.79 6.40
C GLY A 64 -1.59 18.11 5.79
N SER A 65 -1.29 17.54 4.63
CA SER A 65 -0.05 17.77 3.85
C SER A 65 1.25 17.50 4.63
N PRO A 66 1.40 16.32 5.25
CA PRO A 66 2.63 16.00 5.97
C PRO A 66 3.82 15.91 5.01
N HIS A 67 5.03 16.25 5.49
CA HIS A 67 6.27 15.89 4.82
C HIS A 67 6.47 14.37 4.90
N ILE A 68 6.79 13.73 3.77
CA ILE A 68 7.02 12.28 3.70
C ILE A 68 8.51 11.99 3.73
N ASP A 69 8.94 11.15 4.66
CA ASP A 69 10.36 10.83 4.87
C ASP A 69 10.79 9.53 4.17
N ALA A 70 9.86 8.59 3.97
CA ALA A 70 10.13 7.33 3.29
C ALA A 70 8.87 6.74 2.64
N VAL A 71 9.06 5.93 1.63
CA VAL A 71 8.00 5.16 0.97
C VAL A 71 8.40 3.68 0.96
N ILE A 72 7.45 2.78 1.22
CA ILE A 72 7.63 1.34 1.04
C ILE A 72 6.63 0.89 -0.03
N TRP A 73 7.12 0.38 -1.17
CA TRP A 73 6.27 -0.16 -2.22
C TRP A 73 6.06 -1.66 -2.05
N THR A 74 4.81 -2.07 -2.15
CA THR A 74 4.40 -3.48 -2.08
C THR A 74 4.61 -4.19 -3.41
N HIS A 75 4.27 -3.54 -4.52
CA HIS A 75 4.44 -4.08 -5.88
C HIS A 75 4.33 -2.99 -6.95
N GLY A 76 4.59 -3.36 -8.22
CA GLY A 76 4.67 -2.44 -9.34
C GLY A 76 3.37 -2.25 -10.13
N HIS A 77 2.18 -2.50 -9.59
CA HIS A 77 0.94 -2.09 -10.25
C HIS A 77 0.72 -0.60 -10.12
N TYR A 78 0.18 0.02 -11.19
CA TYR A 78 0.09 1.47 -11.30
C TYR A 78 -0.65 2.13 -10.14
N ASP A 79 -1.66 1.47 -9.60
CA ASP A 79 -2.50 1.95 -8.51
C ASP A 79 -1.80 1.94 -7.14
N HIS A 80 -0.60 1.33 -7.05
CA HIS A 80 0.22 1.29 -5.85
C HIS A 80 1.46 2.20 -5.89
N PHE A 81 1.95 2.62 -7.06
CA PHE A 81 3.18 3.40 -7.09
C PHE A 81 3.16 4.68 -7.94
N MET A 82 2.20 4.83 -8.89
CA MET A 82 2.25 5.92 -9.88
C MET A 82 2.09 7.34 -9.29
N GLY A 83 1.53 7.47 -8.11
CA GLY A 83 1.44 8.77 -7.42
C GLY A 83 2.77 9.30 -6.88
N PHE A 84 3.84 8.50 -6.90
CA PHE A 84 5.15 8.95 -6.43
C PHE A 84 5.67 10.21 -7.15
N GLY A 85 5.25 10.39 -8.39
CA GLY A 85 5.55 11.60 -9.16
C GLY A 85 5.03 12.91 -8.56
N GLU A 86 4.05 12.86 -7.66
CA GLU A 86 3.48 14.04 -6.97
C GLU A 86 4.50 14.73 -6.05
N PHE A 87 5.59 14.04 -5.65
CA PHE A 87 6.66 14.66 -4.87
C PHE A 87 7.52 15.63 -5.68
N TYR A 88 7.46 15.58 -7.02
CA TYR A 88 8.25 16.45 -7.87
C TYR A 88 7.97 17.94 -7.59
N ARG A 89 9.00 18.70 -7.20
CA ARG A 89 8.93 20.13 -6.86
C ARG A 89 8.06 20.49 -5.65
N VAL A 90 7.63 19.50 -4.87
CA VAL A 90 6.83 19.74 -3.65
C VAL A 90 7.70 19.66 -2.41
N GLN A 91 8.56 18.65 -2.36
CA GLN A 91 9.53 18.40 -1.30
C GLN A 91 10.76 17.69 -1.87
N ASP A 92 11.78 17.47 -1.05
CA ASP A 92 12.82 16.50 -1.39
C ASP A 92 12.17 15.13 -1.56
N ILE A 93 12.50 14.44 -2.67
CA ILE A 93 11.87 13.18 -3.00
C ILE A 93 12.23 12.13 -1.93
N PRO A 94 11.25 11.48 -1.30
CA PRO A 94 11.55 10.52 -0.23
C PRO A 94 12.29 9.29 -0.75
N ASP A 95 13.12 8.70 0.10
CA ASP A 95 13.75 7.41 -0.17
C ASP A 95 12.68 6.30 -0.31
N ALA A 96 12.88 5.42 -1.29
CA ALA A 96 11.96 4.33 -1.60
C ALA A 96 12.54 2.97 -1.21
N TYR A 97 11.72 2.18 -0.53
CA TYR A 97 12.03 0.84 -0.05
C TYR A 97 11.08 -0.19 -0.68
N GLY A 98 11.53 -1.41 -0.84
CA GLY A 98 10.73 -2.50 -1.39
C GLY A 98 11.61 -3.69 -1.77
N ALA A 99 11.03 -4.77 -2.27
CA ALA A 99 11.80 -5.89 -2.79
C ALA A 99 12.62 -5.46 -4.03
N PRO A 100 13.77 -6.11 -4.33
CA PRO A 100 14.65 -5.68 -5.41
C PRO A 100 13.95 -5.47 -6.74
N GLY A 101 13.16 -6.46 -7.21
CA GLY A 101 12.44 -6.34 -8.49
C GLY A 101 11.39 -5.22 -8.50
N VAL A 102 10.76 -4.93 -7.37
CA VAL A 102 9.75 -3.87 -7.24
C VAL A 102 10.42 -2.50 -7.32
N VAL A 103 11.45 -2.24 -6.51
CA VAL A 103 12.13 -0.93 -6.52
C VAL A 103 12.82 -0.65 -7.84
N ASP A 104 13.43 -1.66 -8.47
CA ASP A 104 14.07 -1.53 -9.78
C ASP A 104 13.04 -1.15 -10.86
N TYR A 105 11.88 -1.81 -10.87
CA TYR A 105 10.80 -1.50 -11.81
C TYR A 105 10.29 -0.07 -11.60
N CYS A 106 9.94 0.30 -10.36
CA CYS A 106 9.40 1.63 -10.06
C CYS A 106 10.44 2.74 -10.33
N GLN A 107 11.71 2.52 -10.01
CA GLN A 107 12.79 3.46 -10.30
C GLN A 107 12.95 3.69 -11.81
N ASN A 108 12.86 2.64 -12.61
CA ASN A 108 12.93 2.76 -14.07
C ASN A 108 11.80 3.64 -14.63
N VAL A 109 10.57 3.51 -14.10
CA VAL A 109 9.45 4.38 -14.49
C VAL A 109 9.70 5.83 -14.11
N PHE A 110 10.25 6.09 -12.93
CA PHE A 110 10.57 7.43 -12.42
C PHE A 110 12.03 7.83 -12.62
N SER A 111 12.69 7.31 -13.66
CA SER A 111 14.11 7.58 -13.94
C SER A 111 14.48 9.07 -14.07
N PHE A 112 13.49 9.94 -14.27
CA PHE A 112 13.67 11.40 -14.33
C PHE A 112 13.67 12.08 -12.95
N LEU A 113 13.35 11.36 -11.86
CA LEU A 113 13.34 11.88 -10.50
C LEU A 113 14.64 11.51 -9.77
N PRO A 114 15.26 12.45 -9.03
CA PRO A 114 16.45 12.17 -8.22
C PRO A 114 16.02 11.65 -6.84
N PHE A 115 15.94 10.34 -6.66
CA PHE A 115 15.69 9.71 -5.37
C PHE A 115 16.53 8.44 -5.19
N SER A 116 16.67 7.99 -3.95
CA SER A 116 17.39 6.78 -3.59
C SER A 116 16.45 5.60 -3.44
N THR A 117 16.86 4.45 -3.93
CA THR A 117 16.17 3.18 -3.68
C THR A 117 16.99 2.32 -2.71
N HIS A 118 16.26 1.62 -1.85
CA HIS A 118 16.82 0.74 -0.82
C HIS A 118 16.17 -0.65 -0.93
N PRO A 119 16.68 -1.54 -1.78
CA PRO A 119 16.19 -2.91 -1.88
C PRO A 119 16.23 -3.63 -0.54
N ARG A 120 15.18 -4.39 -0.24
CA ARG A 120 15.05 -5.19 0.99
C ARG A 120 14.67 -6.62 0.63
N GLU A 121 15.44 -7.58 1.14
CA GLU A 121 15.14 -8.98 0.91
C GLU A 121 13.88 -9.40 1.67
N PRO A 122 13.00 -10.21 1.05
CA PRO A 122 11.84 -10.76 1.73
C PRO A 122 12.22 -11.56 2.98
N PHE A 123 11.36 -11.54 3.98
CA PHE A 123 11.56 -12.16 5.29
C PHE A 123 12.73 -11.62 6.12
N CYS A 124 13.47 -10.62 5.61
CA CYS A 124 14.57 -9.99 6.31
C CYS A 124 14.10 -8.66 6.94
N PRO A 125 14.04 -8.54 8.29
CA PRO A 125 13.62 -7.31 8.94
C PRO A 125 14.59 -6.16 8.66
N PHE A 126 14.04 -4.95 8.51
CA PHE A 126 14.81 -3.70 8.41
C PHE A 126 14.14 -2.60 9.25
N ARG A 127 14.91 -1.57 9.61
CA ARG A 127 14.42 -0.52 10.51
C ARG A 127 14.35 0.83 9.85
N LEU A 128 13.21 1.53 10.06
CA LEU A 128 12.99 2.92 9.70
C LEU A 128 12.40 3.66 10.90
N PHE A 129 13.05 4.73 11.33
CA PHE A 129 12.57 5.66 12.37
C PHE A 129 12.07 5.00 13.66
N GLY A 130 12.75 3.93 14.07
CA GLY A 130 12.43 3.20 15.31
C GLY A 130 11.37 2.10 15.16
N LEU A 131 10.81 1.93 13.98
CA LEU A 131 9.92 0.82 13.63
C LEU A 131 10.68 -0.25 12.85
N GLU A 132 10.25 -1.51 12.96
CA GLU A 132 10.79 -2.62 12.21
C GLU A 132 9.79 -3.11 11.17
N PHE A 133 10.25 -3.29 9.94
CA PHE A 133 9.44 -3.72 8.79
C PHE A 133 9.99 -5.02 8.22
N THR A 134 9.10 -5.89 7.75
CA THR A 134 9.45 -7.10 7.02
C THR A 134 8.57 -7.21 5.78
N LEU A 135 9.18 -7.42 4.62
CA LEU A 135 8.44 -7.73 3.39
C LEU A 135 8.07 -9.21 3.41
N VAL A 136 6.78 -9.51 3.24
CA VAL A 136 6.23 -10.85 3.30
C VAL A 136 5.66 -11.21 1.93
N PRO A 137 6.22 -12.19 1.19
CA PRO A 137 5.71 -12.57 -0.12
C PRO A 137 4.24 -12.98 -0.06
N VAL A 138 3.44 -12.48 -1.00
CA VAL A 138 2.02 -12.80 -1.15
C VAL A 138 1.71 -13.23 -2.58
N CYS A 139 0.48 -13.66 -2.87
CA CYS A 139 0.13 -14.25 -4.14
C CYS A 139 -0.79 -13.34 -4.95
N HIS A 140 -0.21 -12.55 -5.86
CA HIS A 140 -0.94 -11.64 -6.77
C HIS A 140 -0.42 -11.73 -8.22
N PRO A 141 -0.47 -12.92 -8.86
CA PRO A 141 0.14 -13.13 -10.16
C PRO A 141 -0.54 -12.26 -11.26
N PRO A 142 0.21 -11.77 -12.27
CA PRO A 142 1.62 -12.07 -12.51
C PRO A 142 2.61 -11.17 -11.76
N ALA A 143 2.16 -10.22 -10.94
CA ALA A 143 3.02 -9.29 -10.26
C ALA A 143 3.74 -9.93 -9.06
N GLU A 144 5.02 -9.64 -8.93
CA GLU A 144 5.77 -9.87 -7.71
C GLU A 144 5.26 -8.92 -6.64
N THR A 145 4.64 -9.46 -5.58
CA THR A 145 3.90 -8.67 -4.60
C THR A 145 4.25 -9.07 -3.17
N TYR A 146 4.33 -8.07 -2.30
CA TYR A 146 4.69 -8.23 -0.90
C TYR A 146 3.70 -7.53 -0.01
N GLY A 147 3.23 -8.25 1.00
CA GLY A 147 2.65 -7.63 2.16
C GLY A 147 3.75 -7.07 3.08
N ILE A 148 3.36 -6.36 4.09
CA ILE A 148 4.27 -5.72 5.04
C ILE A 148 3.87 -6.12 6.45
N LEU A 149 4.86 -6.58 7.22
CA LEU A 149 4.74 -6.73 8.66
C LEU A 149 5.44 -5.54 9.30
N LEU A 150 4.73 -4.81 10.14
CA LEU A 150 5.23 -3.67 10.90
C LEU A 150 5.25 -4.03 12.38
N SER A 151 6.41 -4.01 12.99
CA SER A 151 6.59 -4.30 14.41
C SER A 151 7.08 -3.07 15.18
N SER A 152 6.45 -2.85 16.32
CA SER A 152 6.83 -1.84 17.30
C SER A 152 6.94 -2.48 18.70
N SER A 153 7.36 -1.74 19.72
CA SER A 153 7.33 -2.22 21.10
C SER A 153 5.93 -2.48 21.65
N ALA A 154 4.89 -1.97 21.00
CA ALA A 154 3.50 -2.04 21.48
C ALA A 154 2.64 -3.05 20.70
N ALA A 155 2.91 -3.25 19.42
CA ALA A 155 2.07 -4.10 18.57
C ALA A 155 2.80 -4.50 17.29
N THR A 156 2.34 -5.61 16.71
CA THR A 156 2.68 -6.09 15.37
C THR A 156 1.48 -5.94 14.46
N ILE A 157 1.65 -5.29 13.31
CA ILE A 157 0.57 -4.96 12.37
C ILE A 157 0.93 -5.52 11.00
N GLY A 158 -0.01 -6.23 10.40
CA GLY A 158 0.12 -6.78 9.06
C GLY A 158 -0.68 -5.99 8.02
N PHE A 159 -0.09 -5.86 6.83
CA PHE A 159 -0.76 -5.35 5.63
C PHE A 159 -0.52 -6.38 4.54
N THR A 160 -1.56 -7.08 4.08
CA THR A 160 -1.35 -8.12 3.06
C THR A 160 -1.02 -7.55 1.69
N SER A 161 -1.34 -6.28 1.43
CA SER A 161 -1.41 -5.75 0.06
C SER A 161 -2.40 -6.59 -0.79
N ASP A 162 -2.32 -6.45 -2.11
CA ASP A 162 -3.13 -7.24 -3.03
C ASP A 162 -2.70 -8.70 -3.00
N THR A 163 -3.63 -9.60 -2.76
CA THR A 163 -3.34 -11.03 -2.69
C THR A 163 -4.58 -11.89 -2.85
N ASN A 164 -4.41 -13.07 -3.37
CA ASN A 164 -5.39 -14.15 -3.19
C ASN A 164 -5.05 -14.99 -1.95
N ARG A 165 -5.83 -16.03 -1.69
CA ARG A 165 -5.66 -16.90 -0.51
C ARG A 165 -4.47 -17.87 -0.56
N ASP A 166 -3.79 -17.99 -1.70
CA ASP A 166 -2.73 -18.98 -1.93
C ASP A 166 -1.38 -18.51 -1.37
N LEU A 167 -1.39 -18.10 -0.10
CA LEU A 167 -0.21 -17.71 0.65
C LEU A 167 0.63 -18.93 1.02
N SER A 168 1.97 -18.77 1.06
CA SER A 168 2.86 -19.77 1.64
C SER A 168 2.53 -20.02 3.11
N ALA A 169 2.91 -21.18 3.64
CA ALA A 169 2.72 -21.48 5.07
C ALA A 169 3.48 -20.47 5.96
N GLU A 170 4.66 -20.03 5.52
CA GLU A 170 5.48 -19.03 6.22
C GLU A 170 4.81 -17.67 6.24
N SER A 171 4.36 -17.15 5.10
CA SER A 171 3.65 -15.88 5.00
C SER A 171 2.37 -15.87 5.83
N ARG A 172 1.61 -16.97 5.75
CA ARG A 172 0.37 -17.13 6.54
C ARG A 172 0.65 -17.12 8.04
N SER A 173 1.71 -17.80 8.48
CA SER A 173 2.10 -17.85 9.90
C SER A 173 2.48 -16.47 10.42
N LEU A 174 3.19 -15.66 9.62
CA LEU A 174 3.57 -14.29 10.01
C LEU A 174 2.35 -13.39 10.15
N PHE A 175 1.41 -13.43 9.21
CA PHE A 175 0.19 -12.61 9.30
C PHE A 175 -0.75 -13.08 10.42
N ALA A 176 -0.84 -14.38 10.68
CA ALA A 176 -1.65 -14.91 11.77
C ALA A 176 -1.14 -14.51 13.17
N GLY A 177 0.13 -14.11 13.30
CA GLY A 177 0.75 -13.64 14.52
C GLY A 177 0.59 -12.14 14.79
N THR A 178 -0.16 -11.40 13.98
CA THR A 178 -0.32 -9.95 14.13
C THR A 178 -1.43 -9.58 15.11
N ASP A 179 -1.26 -8.45 15.81
CA ASP A 179 -2.31 -7.86 16.66
C ASP A 179 -3.41 -7.20 15.84
N LEU A 180 -3.07 -6.70 14.65
CA LEU A 180 -3.99 -6.10 13.69
C LEU A 180 -3.57 -6.48 12.27
N LEU A 181 -4.52 -6.91 11.46
CA LEU A 181 -4.30 -7.27 10.06
C LEU A 181 -5.20 -6.47 9.13
N PHE A 182 -4.60 -5.73 8.20
CA PHE A 182 -5.27 -5.16 7.04
C PHE A 182 -5.14 -6.16 5.89
N ILE A 183 -6.28 -6.68 5.44
CA ILE A 183 -6.34 -7.79 4.49
C ILE A 183 -7.07 -7.37 3.20
N ASP A 184 -6.60 -7.89 2.07
CA ASP A 184 -7.32 -7.77 0.79
C ASP A 184 -8.68 -8.47 0.88
N ALA A 185 -9.73 -7.79 0.49
CA ALA A 185 -11.09 -8.32 0.42
C ALA A 185 -11.90 -7.57 -0.65
N LEU A 186 -11.53 -7.75 -1.90
CA LEU A 186 -12.04 -6.98 -3.03
C LEU A 186 -13.54 -7.21 -3.30
N ALA A 187 -14.02 -8.43 -3.09
CA ALA A 187 -15.37 -8.80 -3.51
C ALA A 187 -16.19 -9.43 -2.37
N PRO A 188 -17.54 -9.29 -2.39
CA PRO A 188 -18.38 -10.05 -1.49
C PRO A 188 -18.37 -11.55 -1.85
N SER A 189 -18.52 -12.39 -0.83
CA SER A 189 -18.77 -13.81 -1.04
C SER A 189 -20.14 -14.00 -1.71
N PRO A 190 -20.32 -14.86 -2.74
CA PRO A 190 -19.39 -15.89 -3.23
C PRO A 190 -18.59 -15.47 -4.48
N ILE A 191 -18.46 -14.19 -4.80
CA ILE A 191 -17.74 -13.74 -6.01
C ILE A 191 -16.24 -14.07 -5.84
N ARG A 192 -15.70 -14.86 -6.77
CA ARG A 192 -14.27 -15.18 -6.79
C ARG A 192 -13.53 -14.28 -7.77
N VAL A 193 -12.47 -13.64 -7.29
CA VAL A 193 -11.54 -12.87 -8.09
C VAL A 193 -10.20 -13.59 -8.07
N ARG A 194 -9.63 -13.88 -9.25
CA ARG A 194 -8.44 -14.74 -9.37
C ARG A 194 -7.23 -14.22 -8.59
N GLN A 195 -7.06 -12.92 -8.52
CA GLN A 195 -5.87 -12.25 -7.98
C GLN A 195 -6.10 -11.65 -6.58
N HIS A 196 -7.32 -11.67 -6.08
CA HIS A 196 -7.73 -11.05 -4.83
C HIS A 196 -8.58 -12.01 -3.99
N MET A 197 -8.66 -11.74 -2.70
CA MET A 197 -9.58 -12.44 -1.82
C MET A 197 -10.99 -11.83 -1.88
N ASN A 198 -11.97 -12.60 -1.46
CA ASN A 198 -13.30 -12.13 -1.13
C ASN A 198 -13.53 -12.23 0.38
N TYR A 199 -14.65 -11.70 0.88
CA TYR A 199 -14.96 -11.66 2.33
C TYR A 199 -15.14 -13.03 2.99
N GLY A 200 -15.19 -14.12 2.23
CA GLY A 200 -15.36 -15.50 2.73
C GLY A 200 -14.07 -16.33 2.68
N GLU A 201 -12.99 -15.78 2.21
CA GLU A 201 -11.68 -16.42 2.11
C GLU A 201 -10.73 -15.99 3.21
#